data_ca03779dd4fc8dc87c03523aafef3e3b
#
_entry.id   ca03779dd4fc8dc87c03523aafef3e3b
#
_cell.length_a   1.000
_cell.length_b   1.000
_cell.length_c   1.000
_cell.angle_alpha   90.00
_cell.angle_beta   90.00
_cell.angle_gamma   90.00
#
_symmetry.space_group_name_H-M   'P 1'
#
loop_
_entity.id
_entity.type
_entity.pdbx_description
1 polymer ?
#
loop_
_entity_poly.entity_id
_entity_poly.type
_entity_poly.pdbx_seq_one_letter_code
_entity_poly.pdbx_strand_id
1 'polypeptide(L)'
;MKIFAVRIGDKYGPEYEDYLERKLSDYEVHWIREPYDDRVTLQWNKMKVMNLDIDEPVCVMDIDVLLTGNYKEIFDYPVERGQCLAMPGWWRDTEKEGYSINGGFFKYYPKDCKYIYDKFMLDIHGWQKHYIDNGVTRGPVNGEQYFVEDSVKERLELKLLPNEWFTRWAVSEDIVNR
;
A
#
# COMPACT_ATOMS: atom_id res chain seq x y z
N MET A 1 -11.68 -10.35 7.02
CA MET A 1 -10.42 -9.93 6.40
C MET A 1 -9.80 -8.83 7.23
N LYS A 2 -8.48 -8.85 7.41
CA LYS A 2 -7.73 -7.84 8.16
C LYS A 2 -7.19 -6.77 7.22
N ILE A 3 -7.32 -5.52 7.63
CA ILE A 3 -6.82 -4.35 6.90
C ILE A 3 -5.81 -3.65 7.79
N PHE A 4 -4.64 -3.37 7.26
CA PHE A 4 -3.56 -2.67 7.95
C PHE A 4 -3.35 -1.29 7.34
N ALA A 5 -3.19 -0.26 8.17
CA ALA A 5 -2.87 1.09 7.74
C ALA A 5 -1.79 1.71 8.64
N VAL A 6 -0.92 2.52 8.04
CA VAL A 6 0.16 3.20 8.76
C VAL A 6 -0.26 4.62 9.07
N ARG A 7 -0.24 4.96 10.36
CA ARG A 7 -0.38 6.32 10.87
C ARG A 7 0.80 6.64 11.79
N ILE A 8 1.89 7.08 11.21
CA ILE A 8 3.12 7.47 11.90
C ILE A 8 3.44 8.92 11.52
N GLY A 9 3.83 9.74 12.50
CA GLY A 9 4.10 11.16 12.33
C GLY A 9 2.84 12.03 12.40
N ASP A 10 3.01 13.34 12.13
CA ASP A 10 2.01 14.38 12.44
C ASP A 10 1.22 14.85 11.19
N LYS A 11 1.46 14.25 10.02
CA LYS A 11 0.82 14.67 8.78
C LYS A 11 -0.69 14.46 8.79
N TYR A 12 -1.15 13.36 9.41
CA TYR A 12 -2.55 12.97 9.44
C TYR A 12 -3.06 12.90 10.87
N GLY A 13 -4.16 13.58 11.16
CA GLY A 13 -4.80 13.57 12.46
C GLY A 13 -5.70 12.35 12.71
N PRO A 14 -6.31 12.26 13.91
CA PRO A 14 -7.20 11.15 14.26
C PRO A 14 -8.47 11.09 13.39
N GLU A 15 -8.87 12.19 12.76
CA GLU A 15 -10.03 12.25 11.87
C GLU A 15 -9.93 11.31 10.67
N TYR A 16 -8.70 11.01 10.20
CA TYR A 16 -8.47 10.02 9.14
C TYR A 16 -8.75 8.59 9.63
N GLU A 17 -8.31 8.25 10.84
CA GLU A 17 -8.64 6.95 11.46
C GLU A 17 -10.15 6.83 11.65
N ASP A 18 -10.79 7.83 12.27
CA ASP A 18 -12.23 7.85 12.54
C ASP A 18 -13.05 7.68 11.25
N TYR A 19 -12.60 8.30 10.16
CA TYR A 19 -13.23 8.15 8.85
C TYR A 19 -13.13 6.70 8.35
N LEU A 20 -11.92 6.13 8.33
CA LEU A 20 -11.69 4.77 7.84
C LEU A 20 -12.38 3.73 8.73
N GLU A 21 -12.35 3.87 10.04
CA GLU A 21 -13.04 2.95 10.95
C GLU A 21 -14.56 2.92 10.71
N ARG A 22 -15.17 4.08 10.47
CA ARG A 22 -16.59 4.12 10.09
C ARG A 22 -16.88 3.46 8.74
N LYS A 23 -16.04 3.73 7.74
CA LYS A 23 -16.19 3.17 6.40
C LYS A 23 -15.93 1.67 6.35
N LEU A 24 -14.97 1.19 7.14
CA LEU A 24 -14.50 -0.18 7.17
C LEU A 24 -15.02 -0.98 8.37
N SER A 25 -16.17 -0.58 8.93
CA SER A 25 -16.75 -1.22 10.12
C SER A 25 -17.05 -2.72 9.97
N ASP A 26 -17.18 -3.22 8.73
CA ASP A 26 -17.35 -4.64 8.44
C ASP A 26 -16.03 -5.44 8.41
N TYR A 27 -14.90 -4.76 8.58
CA TYR A 27 -13.55 -5.34 8.51
C TYR A 27 -12.81 -5.13 9.84
N GLU A 28 -11.78 -5.94 10.05
CA GLU A 28 -10.87 -5.80 11.19
C GLU A 28 -9.71 -4.87 10.80
N VAL A 29 -9.76 -3.60 11.25
CA VAL A 29 -8.74 -2.58 10.94
C VAL A 29 -7.66 -2.57 12.01
N HIS A 30 -6.40 -2.66 11.58
CA HIS A 30 -5.20 -2.63 12.42
C HIS A 30 -4.35 -1.40 12.08
N TRP A 31 -4.09 -0.57 13.09
CA TRP A 31 -3.26 0.63 12.94
C TRP A 31 -1.82 0.38 13.34
N ILE A 32 -0.89 0.77 12.45
CA ILE A 32 0.54 0.83 12.76
C ILE A 32 0.84 2.28 13.13
N ARG A 33 0.93 2.57 14.45
CA ARG A 33 1.11 3.92 14.98
C ARG A 33 2.54 4.22 15.38
N GLU A 34 3.39 3.20 15.49
CA GLU A 34 4.79 3.32 15.87
C GLU A 34 5.66 2.51 14.90
N PRO A 35 6.87 3.00 14.59
CA PRO A 35 7.82 2.23 13.82
C PRO A 35 8.13 0.90 14.50
N TYR A 36 8.23 -0.19 13.74
CA TYR A 36 8.67 -1.47 14.27
C TYR A 36 10.19 -1.58 14.40
N ASP A 37 10.90 -0.63 13.80
CA ASP A 37 12.34 -0.44 13.89
C ASP A 37 12.61 1.05 13.66
N ASP A 38 13.45 1.66 14.50
CA ASP A 38 13.72 3.12 14.47
C ASP A 38 14.37 3.58 13.15
N ARG A 39 14.91 2.66 12.37
CA ARG A 39 15.51 2.92 11.05
C ARG A 39 14.48 2.98 9.93
N VAL A 40 13.24 2.57 10.18
CA VAL A 40 12.19 2.44 9.15
C VAL A 40 11.33 3.71 9.11
N THR A 41 11.34 4.36 7.95
CA THR A 41 10.67 5.65 7.74
C THR A 41 9.22 5.48 7.33
N LEU A 42 8.29 6.12 8.06
CA LEU A 42 6.88 6.33 7.71
C LEU A 42 6.22 5.13 6.99
N GLN A 43 5.86 5.29 5.71
CA GLN A 43 5.15 4.26 4.91
C GLN A 43 5.93 2.96 4.74
N TRP A 44 7.24 2.98 4.87
CA TRP A 44 8.05 1.76 4.85
C TRP A 44 7.68 0.79 5.98
N ASN A 45 6.99 1.26 7.01
CA ASN A 45 6.44 0.42 8.07
C ASN A 45 5.36 -0.56 7.60
N LYS A 46 4.82 -0.41 6.39
CA LYS A 46 3.97 -1.42 5.74
C LYS A 46 4.67 -2.77 5.59
N MET A 47 6.00 -2.79 5.48
CA MET A 47 6.79 -4.02 5.39
C MET A 47 6.57 -4.95 6.58
N LYS A 48 6.24 -4.42 7.77
CA LYS A 48 5.93 -5.23 8.95
C LYS A 48 4.83 -6.26 8.69
N VAL A 49 3.83 -5.90 7.89
CA VAL A 49 2.68 -6.76 7.59
C VAL A 49 3.11 -8.01 6.82
N MET A 50 4.17 -7.93 5.99
CA MET A 50 4.71 -9.05 5.24
C MET A 50 5.42 -10.09 6.11
N ASN A 51 5.69 -9.78 7.39
CA ASN A 51 6.30 -10.69 8.37
C ASN A 51 5.29 -11.34 9.32
N LEU A 52 4.00 -11.08 9.15
CA LEU A 52 2.99 -11.64 10.02
C LEU A 52 2.74 -13.13 9.71
N ASP A 53 2.57 -13.92 10.76
CA ASP A 53 2.19 -15.34 10.63
C ASP A 53 0.67 -15.49 10.45
N ILE A 54 0.19 -14.99 9.30
CA ILE A 54 -1.21 -15.01 8.90
C ILE A 54 -1.31 -15.82 7.60
N ASP A 55 -2.21 -16.80 7.57
CA ASP A 55 -2.41 -17.70 6.43
C ASP A 55 -3.71 -17.40 5.67
N GLU A 56 -4.11 -16.16 5.69
CA GLU A 56 -5.21 -15.59 4.91
C GLU A 56 -4.75 -14.30 4.25
N PRO A 57 -5.41 -13.86 3.16
CA PRO A 57 -5.04 -12.60 2.54
C PRO A 57 -5.36 -11.43 3.45
N VAL A 58 -4.45 -10.45 3.46
CA VAL A 58 -4.61 -9.18 4.19
C VAL A 58 -4.56 -8.02 3.20
N CYS A 59 -5.19 -6.91 3.57
CA CYS A 59 -5.05 -5.65 2.86
C CYS A 59 -4.12 -4.71 3.62
N VAL A 60 -3.33 -3.94 2.88
CA VAL A 60 -2.52 -2.84 3.40
C VAL A 60 -2.88 -1.60 2.60
N MET A 61 -3.24 -0.51 3.26
CA MET A 61 -3.68 0.70 2.57
C MET A 61 -3.14 1.98 3.19
N ASP A 62 -3.11 3.04 2.39
CA ASP A 62 -2.82 4.37 2.89
C ASP A 62 -4.01 4.94 3.67
N ILE A 63 -3.72 5.86 4.57
CA ILE A 63 -4.73 6.51 5.42
C ILE A 63 -5.46 7.66 4.70
N ASP A 64 -4.81 8.27 3.71
CA ASP A 64 -5.33 9.43 2.97
C ASP A 64 -6.13 9.05 1.72
N VAL A 65 -6.90 7.98 1.82
CA VAL A 65 -7.80 7.51 0.77
C VAL A 65 -9.25 7.87 1.10
N LEU A 66 -10.00 8.28 0.07
CA LEU A 66 -11.43 8.49 0.15
C LEU A 66 -12.16 7.30 -0.49
N LEU A 67 -12.93 6.59 0.32
CA LEU A 67 -13.72 5.43 -0.11
C LEU A 67 -15.11 5.87 -0.58
N THR A 68 -15.36 5.80 -1.88
CA THR A 68 -16.61 6.23 -2.52
C THR A 68 -17.28 5.08 -3.29
N GLY A 69 -18.54 5.25 -3.63
CA GLY A 69 -19.26 4.26 -4.44
C GLY A 69 -19.26 2.86 -3.82
N ASN A 70 -19.05 1.85 -4.64
CA ASN A 70 -18.99 0.44 -4.23
C ASN A 70 -17.58 0.00 -3.84
N TYR A 71 -16.92 0.77 -2.98
CA TYR A 71 -15.52 0.54 -2.56
C TYR A 71 -15.25 -0.85 -1.97
N LYS A 72 -16.27 -1.58 -1.50
CA LYS A 72 -16.11 -2.94 -0.96
C LYS A 72 -15.58 -3.92 -2.01
N GLU A 73 -15.85 -3.69 -3.29
CA GLU A 73 -15.33 -4.51 -4.38
C GLU A 73 -13.80 -4.57 -4.39
N ILE A 74 -13.12 -3.51 -3.92
CA ILE A 74 -11.66 -3.47 -3.83
C ILE A 74 -11.16 -4.53 -2.83
N PHE A 75 -11.84 -4.63 -1.67
CA PHE A 75 -11.47 -5.58 -0.63
C PHE A 75 -11.89 -7.01 -0.97
N ASP A 76 -13.00 -7.16 -1.70
CA ASP A 76 -13.53 -8.47 -2.11
C ASP A 76 -12.82 -9.03 -3.36
N TYR A 77 -12.06 -8.19 -4.09
CA TYR A 77 -11.34 -8.63 -5.27
C TYR A 77 -10.44 -9.83 -4.98
N PRO A 78 -10.52 -10.91 -5.77
CA PRO A 78 -9.82 -12.15 -5.45
C PRO A 78 -8.30 -12.03 -5.59
N VAL A 79 -7.58 -12.63 -4.66
CA VAL A 79 -6.14 -12.85 -4.72
C VAL A 79 -5.84 -14.28 -4.32
N GLU A 80 -4.97 -14.95 -5.05
CA GLU A 80 -4.54 -16.34 -4.80
C GLU A 80 -3.13 -16.37 -4.20
N ARG A 81 -2.75 -17.54 -3.68
CA ARG A 81 -1.36 -17.77 -3.24
C ARG A 81 -0.40 -17.55 -4.42
N GLY A 82 0.73 -16.91 -4.12
CA GLY A 82 1.70 -16.52 -5.14
C GLY A 82 1.37 -15.24 -5.91
N GLN A 83 0.30 -14.55 -5.55
CA GLN A 83 -0.11 -13.27 -6.15
C GLN A 83 0.00 -12.12 -5.17
N CYS A 84 0.29 -10.93 -5.71
CA CYS A 84 0.16 -9.66 -5.01
C CYS A 84 -0.74 -8.74 -5.84
N LEU A 85 -1.89 -8.37 -5.29
CA LEU A 85 -2.82 -7.43 -5.89
C LEU A 85 -2.49 -6.02 -5.43
N ALA A 86 -2.39 -5.07 -6.35
CA ALA A 86 -2.06 -3.69 -6.03
C ALA A 86 -2.99 -2.69 -6.72
N MET A 87 -3.08 -1.50 -6.15
CA MET A 87 -3.68 -0.35 -6.81
C MET A 87 -2.82 0.06 -8.02
N PRO A 88 -3.42 0.25 -9.20
CA PRO A 88 -2.68 0.76 -10.35
C PRO A 88 -2.25 2.22 -10.15
N GLY A 89 -1.12 2.58 -10.71
CA GLY A 89 -0.73 3.97 -10.88
C GLY A 89 -1.43 4.55 -12.12
N TRP A 90 -2.73 4.78 -12.04
CA TRP A 90 -3.60 5.14 -13.18
C TRP A 90 -3.18 6.38 -13.96
N TRP A 91 -2.29 7.21 -13.40
CA TRP A 91 -1.73 8.40 -14.05
C TRP A 91 -0.33 8.18 -14.62
N ARG A 92 0.26 6.97 -14.42
CA ARG A 92 1.64 6.68 -14.81
C ARG A 92 1.75 6.33 -16.28
N ASP A 93 2.82 6.80 -16.88
CA ASP A 93 3.33 6.24 -18.10
C ASP A 93 4.23 5.05 -17.77
N THR A 94 3.62 3.86 -17.73
CA THR A 94 4.30 2.63 -17.32
C THR A 94 5.44 2.22 -18.25
N GLU A 95 5.35 2.55 -19.53
CA GLU A 95 6.42 2.28 -20.51
C GLU A 95 7.66 3.14 -20.22
N LYS A 96 7.43 4.40 -19.86
CA LYS A 96 8.49 5.36 -19.57
C LYS A 96 9.06 5.20 -18.17
N GLU A 97 8.21 4.96 -17.18
CA GLU A 97 8.58 4.93 -15.77
C GLU A 97 9.07 3.54 -15.32
N GLY A 98 8.66 2.48 -16.01
CA GLY A 98 8.96 1.08 -15.64
C GLY A 98 8.17 0.55 -14.43
N TYR A 99 7.31 1.38 -13.83
CA TYR A 99 6.47 1.05 -12.66
C TYR A 99 5.00 1.21 -12.98
N SER A 100 4.18 0.36 -12.40
CA SER A 100 2.74 0.26 -12.71
C SER A 100 1.82 0.50 -11.53
N ILE A 101 2.34 0.45 -10.29
CA ILE A 101 1.52 0.52 -9.08
C ILE A 101 1.47 1.90 -8.44
N ASN A 102 0.46 2.08 -7.60
CA ASN A 102 0.42 3.05 -6.51
C ASN A 102 0.46 2.31 -5.18
N GLY A 103 1.27 2.78 -4.24
CA GLY A 103 1.42 2.20 -2.90
C GLY A 103 0.22 2.35 -1.97
N GLY A 104 -0.85 2.97 -2.44
CA GLY A 104 -2.05 3.25 -1.62
C GLY A 104 -2.88 2.04 -1.24
N PHE A 105 -2.72 0.91 -1.94
CA PHE A 105 -3.40 -0.33 -1.62
C PHE A 105 -2.66 -1.55 -2.14
N PHE A 106 -2.55 -2.56 -1.26
CA PHE A 106 -2.08 -3.91 -1.58
C PHE A 106 -2.99 -4.96 -0.93
N LYS A 107 -3.11 -6.13 -1.59
CA LYS A 107 -3.72 -7.31 -1.01
C LYS A 107 -2.87 -8.54 -1.35
N TYR A 108 -2.47 -9.28 -0.34
CA TYR A 108 -1.57 -10.44 -0.50
C TYR A 108 -1.66 -11.38 0.70
N TYR A 109 -1.09 -12.57 0.55
CA TYR A 109 -0.83 -13.49 1.67
C TYR A 109 0.52 -13.12 2.31
N PRO A 110 0.59 -12.74 3.60
CA PRO A 110 1.84 -12.34 4.25
C PRO A 110 2.96 -13.37 4.11
N LYS A 111 2.64 -14.66 4.26
CA LYS A 111 3.61 -15.75 4.13
C LYS A 111 4.29 -15.80 2.76
N ASP A 112 3.60 -15.45 1.69
CA ASP A 112 4.16 -15.40 0.34
C ASP A 112 5.09 -14.19 0.15
N CYS A 113 4.88 -13.12 0.91
CA CYS A 113 5.63 -11.87 0.85
C CYS A 113 6.78 -11.78 1.87
N LYS A 114 6.93 -12.77 2.76
CA LYS A 114 7.94 -12.73 3.83
C LYS A 114 9.36 -12.47 3.31
N TYR A 115 9.73 -13.01 2.16
CA TYR A 115 11.04 -12.77 1.55
C TYR A 115 11.31 -11.30 1.24
N ILE A 116 10.26 -10.50 0.96
CA ILE A 116 10.36 -9.05 0.73
C ILE A 116 10.74 -8.35 2.03
N TYR A 117 10.07 -8.71 3.14
CA TYR A 117 10.44 -8.22 4.46
C TYR A 117 11.88 -8.61 4.82
N ASP A 118 12.24 -9.88 4.68
CA ASP A 118 13.58 -10.36 4.99
C ASP A 118 14.65 -9.62 4.16
N LYS A 119 14.41 -9.43 2.86
CA LYS A 119 15.26 -8.64 1.96
C LYS A 119 15.43 -7.20 2.46
N PHE A 120 14.31 -6.55 2.86
CA PHE A 120 14.33 -5.19 3.39
C PHE A 120 15.16 -5.09 4.67
N MET A 121 15.01 -6.04 5.58
CA MET A 121 15.72 -6.05 6.86
C MET A 121 17.23 -6.25 6.73
N LEU A 122 17.73 -6.83 5.63
CA LEU A 122 19.16 -7.00 5.38
C LEU A 122 19.89 -5.65 5.21
N ASP A 123 19.23 -4.64 4.64
CA ASP A 123 19.83 -3.32 4.45
C ASP A 123 18.76 -2.22 4.42
N ILE A 124 18.16 -1.95 5.57
CA ILE A 124 17.07 -0.97 5.72
C ILE A 124 17.46 0.41 5.17
N HIS A 125 18.65 0.89 5.52
CA HIS A 125 19.10 2.21 5.07
C HIS A 125 19.42 2.25 3.58
N GLY A 126 20.08 1.22 3.07
CA GLY A 126 20.46 1.14 1.66
C GLY A 126 19.24 1.09 0.75
N TRP A 127 18.23 0.28 1.08
CA TRP A 127 17.00 0.20 0.29
C TRP A 127 16.22 1.50 0.31
N GLN A 128 15.99 2.10 1.49
CA GLN A 128 15.29 3.39 1.59
C GLN A 128 16.02 4.47 0.80
N LYS A 129 17.36 4.59 0.98
CA LYS A 129 18.15 5.56 0.24
C LYS A 129 18.07 5.33 -1.27
N HIS A 130 18.21 4.10 -1.75
CA HIS A 130 18.19 3.77 -3.17
C HIS A 130 16.88 4.20 -3.82
N TYR A 131 15.73 3.82 -3.25
CA TYR A 131 14.43 4.09 -3.85
C TYR A 131 13.94 5.53 -3.65
N ILE A 132 14.34 6.20 -2.57
CA ILE A 132 14.06 7.62 -2.37
C ILE A 132 14.85 8.47 -3.36
N ASP A 133 16.14 8.22 -3.50
CA ASP A 133 17.03 9.00 -4.37
C ASP A 133 16.74 8.75 -5.86
N ASN A 134 16.35 7.54 -6.24
CA ASN A 134 16.09 7.13 -7.63
C ASN A 134 14.59 7.04 -7.97
N GLY A 135 13.70 7.34 -7.03
CA GLY A 135 12.26 7.31 -7.26
C GLY A 135 11.79 8.35 -8.27
N VAL A 136 10.74 8.01 -9.02
CA VAL A 136 10.13 8.89 -10.02
C VAL A 136 9.47 10.10 -9.37
N THR A 137 8.98 9.95 -8.15
CA THR A 137 8.38 11.02 -7.36
C THR A 137 9.37 11.52 -6.30
N ARG A 138 9.53 12.84 -6.25
CA ARG A 138 10.43 13.48 -5.28
C ARG A 138 9.79 13.54 -3.90
N GLY A 139 10.52 13.10 -2.88
CA GLY A 139 10.14 13.25 -1.47
C GLY A 139 10.56 12.05 -0.62
N PRO A 140 10.82 12.25 0.67
CA PRO A 140 11.39 11.24 1.57
C PRO A 140 10.46 10.04 1.83
N VAL A 141 9.19 10.15 1.48
CA VAL A 141 8.17 9.12 1.71
C VAL A 141 7.85 8.28 0.48
N ASN A 142 8.39 8.65 -0.67
CA ASN A 142 8.05 8.05 -1.97
C ASN A 142 9.16 7.11 -2.43
N GLY A 143 9.11 5.86 -2.11
CA GLY A 143 10.11 4.90 -2.57
C GLY A 143 9.66 3.48 -2.27
N GLU A 144 8.90 3.31 -1.23
CA GLU A 144 8.47 2.01 -0.74
C GLU A 144 7.67 1.23 -1.80
N GLN A 145 6.79 1.90 -2.54
CA GLN A 145 6.01 1.25 -3.60
C GLN A 145 6.88 0.67 -4.72
N TYR A 146 7.98 1.33 -5.07
CA TYR A 146 8.92 0.83 -6.09
C TYR A 146 9.71 -0.38 -5.60
N PHE A 147 10.17 -0.34 -4.35
CA PHE A 147 10.80 -1.48 -3.70
C PHE A 147 9.86 -2.69 -3.66
N VAL A 148 8.58 -2.46 -3.31
CA VAL A 148 7.57 -3.52 -3.28
C VAL A 148 7.32 -4.07 -4.68
N GLU A 149 7.12 -3.21 -5.68
CA GLU A 149 6.86 -3.67 -7.05
C GLU A 149 8.01 -4.49 -7.61
N ASP A 150 9.25 -4.00 -7.48
CA ASP A 150 10.43 -4.74 -7.92
C ASP A 150 10.54 -6.09 -7.20
N SER A 151 10.34 -6.09 -5.88
CA SER A 151 10.46 -7.31 -5.09
C SER A 151 9.33 -8.32 -5.37
N VAL A 152 8.10 -7.85 -5.58
CA VAL A 152 6.97 -8.70 -5.98
C VAL A 152 7.28 -9.39 -7.31
N LYS A 153 7.77 -8.66 -8.31
CA LYS A 153 8.10 -9.20 -9.64
C LYS A 153 9.21 -10.26 -9.62
N GLU A 154 9.99 -10.36 -8.54
CA GLU A 154 11.03 -11.41 -8.42
C GLU A 154 10.46 -12.81 -8.26
N ARG A 155 9.31 -12.97 -7.56
CA ARG A 155 8.79 -14.28 -7.17
C ARG A 155 7.28 -14.44 -7.24
N LEU A 156 6.54 -13.35 -7.34
CA LEU A 156 5.07 -13.34 -7.31
C LEU A 156 4.50 -12.79 -8.61
N GLU A 157 3.26 -13.15 -8.88
CA GLU A 157 2.47 -12.53 -9.93
C GLU A 157 1.90 -11.20 -9.42
N LEU A 158 2.29 -10.08 -10.03
CA LEU A 158 1.69 -8.78 -9.76
C LEU A 158 0.36 -8.67 -10.53
N LYS A 159 -0.73 -8.48 -9.80
CA LYS A 159 -2.05 -8.17 -10.34
C LYS A 159 -2.43 -6.73 -10.02
N LEU A 160 -3.12 -6.07 -10.94
CA LEU A 160 -3.62 -4.73 -10.76
C LEU A 160 -5.15 -4.74 -10.65
N LEU A 161 -5.67 -3.92 -9.75
CA LEU A 161 -7.08 -3.58 -9.73
C LEU A 161 -7.48 -2.79 -11.00
N PRO A 162 -8.76 -2.77 -11.40
CA PRO A 162 -9.22 -1.99 -12.55
C PRO A 162 -8.87 -0.49 -12.42
N ASN A 163 -8.28 0.08 -13.45
CA ASN A 163 -7.83 1.48 -13.45
C ASN A 163 -8.98 2.47 -13.18
N GLU A 164 -10.15 2.20 -13.73
CA GLU A 164 -11.36 3.03 -13.65
C GLU A 164 -11.94 3.13 -12.23
N TRP A 165 -11.46 2.33 -11.28
CA TRP A 165 -11.88 2.41 -9.89
C TRP A 165 -11.17 3.50 -9.10
N PHE A 166 -10.16 4.14 -9.68
CA PHE A 166 -9.28 5.08 -8.98
C PHE A 166 -9.21 6.43 -9.67
N THR A 167 -9.17 7.50 -8.85
CA THR A 167 -8.96 8.86 -9.32
C THR A 167 -8.30 9.71 -8.23
N ARG A 168 -7.79 10.88 -8.61
CA ARG A 168 -7.31 11.87 -7.64
C ARG A 168 -8.46 12.72 -7.12
N TRP A 169 -8.40 13.08 -5.84
CA TRP A 169 -9.39 13.95 -5.20
C TRP A 169 -9.64 15.25 -5.99
N ALA A 170 -8.58 15.92 -6.42
CA ALA A 170 -8.67 17.18 -7.18
C ALA A 170 -9.42 17.05 -8.52
N VAL A 171 -9.57 15.82 -9.05
CA VAL A 171 -10.32 15.53 -10.28
C VAL A 171 -11.75 15.06 -9.95
N SER A 172 -11.96 14.62 -8.71
CA SER A 172 -13.22 14.01 -8.27
C SER A 172 -14.17 14.97 -7.56
N GLU A 173 -13.78 16.24 -7.31
CA GLU A 173 -14.68 17.24 -6.71
C GLU A 173 -16.00 17.37 -7.48
N ASP A 174 -15.97 17.27 -8.80
CA ASP A 174 -17.17 17.26 -9.65
C ASP A 174 -17.99 15.98 -9.55
N ILE A 175 -17.39 14.87 -9.11
CA ILE A 175 -18.06 13.56 -9.00
C ILE A 175 -18.74 13.41 -7.64
N VAL A 176 -18.17 13.96 -6.59
CA VAL A 176 -18.71 13.86 -5.22
C VAL A 176 -19.91 14.79 -5.00
N ASN A 177 -20.01 15.85 -5.81
CA ASN A 177 -21.13 16.80 -5.78
C ASN A 177 -22.28 16.43 -6.73
N ARG A 178 -22.25 15.25 -7.34
CA ARG A 178 -23.32 14.64 -8.15
C ARG A 178 -23.93 13.44 -7.43
#